data_0486d7a321267cf8f5edcbe0b7f35a32
#
_entry.id   0486d7a321267cf8f5edcbe0b7f35a32
#
_cell.length_a   1.000
_cell.length_b   1.000
_cell.length_c   1.000
_cell.angle_alpha   90.00
_cell.angle_beta   90.00
_cell.angle_gamma   90.00
#
_symmetry.space_group_name_H-M   'P 1'
#
loop_
_entity.id
_entity.type
_entity.pdbx_description
1 polymer ?
#
loop_
_entity_poly.entity_id
_entity_poly.type
_entity_poly.pdbx_seq_one_letter_code
_entity_poly.pdbx_strand_id
1 'polypeptide(L)'
;LMIHSAGEKAENVARKALIIGGTSDFLMILGLMFFFSLAPDPSMHAGVETASNPLAFWSFVLIFLGAGAKAGMFPFHTWIPDAARVMPASGFAAMPASLEKVLGIYFLFVLTNQMFVLDAAARGVMFVFGIATVFVAIIPALAEKDLRKVLALTAISPVGFMVCGMAVSAAAGFAGALLYMLTHATYKSAMFLSLGNFERQAGGSRLDQLLGIARRMPLSASGFLLAFLA
;
A
#
# COMPACT_ATOMS: atom_id res chain seq x y z
N LEU A 1 -16.40 8.82 -0.89
CA LEU A 1 -15.50 9.98 -1.09
C LEU A 1 -15.22 10.20 -2.58
N MET A 2 -14.79 9.19 -3.35
CA MET A 2 -14.51 9.34 -4.78
C MET A 2 -15.75 9.70 -5.61
N ILE A 3 -16.90 9.10 -5.33
CA ILE A 3 -18.15 9.33 -6.08
C ILE A 3 -18.62 10.78 -5.94
N HIS A 4 -18.36 11.44 -4.82
CA HIS A 4 -18.74 12.83 -4.59
C HIS A 4 -17.73 13.85 -5.15
N SER A 5 -16.58 13.41 -5.64
CA SER A 5 -15.52 14.30 -6.15
C SER A 5 -15.66 14.69 -7.63
N ALA A 6 -16.88 14.69 -8.16
CA ALA A 6 -17.29 15.26 -9.44
C ALA A 6 -16.77 14.59 -10.73
N GLY A 7 -17.70 14.02 -11.49
CA GLY A 7 -17.57 13.70 -12.91
C GLY A 7 -17.32 12.23 -13.21
N GLU A 8 -17.57 11.87 -14.45
CA GLU A 8 -17.46 10.53 -15.01
C GLU A 8 -16.10 9.84 -14.77
N LYS A 9 -15.01 10.62 -14.71
CA LYS A 9 -13.67 10.10 -14.39
C LYS A 9 -13.58 9.56 -12.97
N ALA A 10 -14.18 10.25 -12.00
CA ALA A 10 -14.17 9.82 -10.60
C ALA A 10 -15.00 8.54 -10.38
N GLU A 11 -16.12 8.43 -11.11
CA GLU A 11 -16.95 7.23 -11.08
C GLU A 11 -16.22 6.00 -11.63
N ASN A 12 -15.51 6.12 -12.75
CA ASN A 12 -14.72 5.05 -13.33
C ASN A 12 -13.60 4.58 -12.39
N VAL A 13 -12.91 5.50 -11.72
CA VAL A 13 -11.88 5.18 -10.73
C VAL A 13 -12.50 4.53 -9.49
N ALA A 14 -13.64 5.03 -9.01
CA ALA A 14 -14.35 4.43 -7.88
C ALA A 14 -14.81 2.99 -8.18
N ARG A 15 -15.33 2.74 -9.40
CA ARG A 15 -15.70 1.41 -9.86
C ARG A 15 -14.49 0.48 -9.91
N LYS A 16 -13.35 0.95 -10.46
CA LYS A 16 -12.08 0.19 -10.48
C LYS A 16 -11.62 -0.17 -9.07
N ALA A 17 -11.63 0.79 -8.14
CA ALA A 17 -11.26 0.57 -6.75
C ALA A 17 -12.19 -0.43 -6.06
N LEU A 18 -13.50 -0.36 -6.31
CA LEU A 18 -14.50 -1.28 -5.76
C LEU A 18 -14.30 -2.71 -6.27
N ILE A 19 -14.06 -2.88 -7.58
CA ILE A 19 -13.82 -4.21 -8.17
C ILE A 19 -12.54 -4.83 -7.59
N ILE A 20 -11.44 -4.07 -7.56
CA ILE A 20 -10.15 -4.54 -7.02
C ILE A 20 -10.30 -4.86 -5.52
N GLY A 21 -10.91 -3.97 -4.75
CA GLY A 21 -11.17 -4.17 -3.32
C GLY A 21 -12.04 -5.38 -3.06
N GLY A 22 -13.18 -5.49 -3.73
CA GLY A 22 -14.10 -6.62 -3.56
C GLY A 22 -13.47 -7.97 -3.95
N THR A 23 -12.70 -8.00 -5.04
CA THR A 23 -11.97 -9.21 -5.44
C THR A 23 -10.92 -9.60 -4.38
N SER A 24 -10.17 -8.63 -3.86
CA SER A 24 -9.17 -8.88 -2.82
C SER A 24 -9.79 -9.34 -1.50
N ASP A 25 -10.94 -8.78 -1.12
CA ASP A 25 -11.69 -9.20 0.07
C ASP A 25 -12.21 -10.63 -0.08
N PHE A 26 -12.71 -10.98 -1.27
CA PHE A 26 -13.14 -12.35 -1.56
C PHE A 26 -11.98 -13.35 -1.42
N LEU A 27 -10.80 -13.04 -2.00
CA LEU A 27 -9.61 -13.89 -1.85
C LEU A 27 -9.21 -14.06 -0.39
N MET A 28 -9.22 -12.97 0.38
CA MET A 28 -8.87 -13.00 1.80
C MET A 28 -9.84 -13.85 2.61
N ILE A 29 -11.16 -13.68 2.40
CA ILE A 29 -12.19 -14.45 3.09
C ILE A 29 -12.06 -15.95 2.74
N LEU A 30 -11.88 -16.27 1.47
CA LEU A 30 -11.69 -17.66 1.03
C LEU A 30 -10.45 -18.29 1.68
N GLY A 31 -9.35 -17.56 1.71
CA GLY A 31 -8.13 -17.99 2.39
C GLY A 31 -8.33 -18.20 3.90
N LEU A 32 -9.06 -17.30 4.58
CA LEU A 32 -9.40 -17.44 5.99
C LEU A 32 -10.30 -18.66 6.25
N MET A 33 -11.24 -18.96 5.37
CA MET A 33 -12.06 -20.20 5.47
C MET A 33 -11.17 -21.45 5.44
N PHE A 34 -10.19 -21.50 4.53
CA PHE A 34 -9.23 -22.60 4.50
C PHE A 34 -8.34 -22.63 5.74
N PHE A 35 -7.86 -21.48 6.21
CA PHE A 35 -7.07 -21.39 7.43
C PHE A 35 -7.81 -21.97 8.64
N PHE A 36 -9.05 -21.54 8.89
CA PHE A 36 -9.83 -22.03 10.03
C PHE A 36 -10.27 -23.49 9.91
N SER A 37 -10.27 -24.04 8.70
CA SER A 37 -10.51 -25.48 8.50
C SER A 37 -9.31 -26.34 8.88
N LEU A 38 -8.10 -25.76 8.87
CA LEU A 38 -6.84 -26.45 9.18
C LEU A 38 -6.34 -26.13 10.58
N ALA A 39 -6.71 -25.00 11.14
CA ALA A 39 -6.24 -24.55 12.45
C ALA A 39 -6.82 -25.45 13.56
N PRO A 40 -5.99 -25.97 14.46
CA PRO A 40 -6.45 -26.79 15.58
C PRO A 40 -7.26 -25.99 16.62
N ASP A 41 -7.07 -24.69 16.65
CA ASP A 41 -7.79 -23.71 17.47
C ASP A 41 -8.28 -22.58 16.58
N PRO A 42 -9.52 -22.10 16.71
CA PRO A 42 -10.04 -20.96 15.93
C PRO A 42 -9.44 -19.61 16.36
N SER A 43 -8.14 -19.55 16.54
CA SER A 43 -7.37 -18.34 16.85
C SER A 43 -6.43 -17.98 15.73
N MET A 44 -6.08 -16.69 15.63
CA MET A 44 -5.06 -16.24 14.68
C MET A 44 -3.62 -16.62 15.09
N HIS A 45 -3.44 -17.30 16.22
CA HIS A 45 -2.14 -17.75 16.73
C HIS A 45 -1.88 -19.24 16.49
N ALA A 46 -2.57 -19.84 15.54
CA ALA A 46 -2.55 -21.29 15.32
C ALA A 46 -1.22 -21.83 14.77
N GLY A 47 -0.37 -20.98 14.18
CA GLY A 47 0.95 -21.36 13.67
C GLY A 47 0.90 -22.47 12.61
N VAL A 48 -0.03 -22.40 11.67
CA VAL A 48 -0.20 -23.43 10.63
C VAL A 48 1.02 -23.48 9.72
N GLU A 49 1.64 -24.65 9.60
CA GLU A 49 2.80 -24.83 8.72
C GLU A 49 2.39 -24.86 7.26
N THR A 50 2.95 -23.96 6.43
CA THR A 50 2.64 -23.89 4.98
C THR A 50 3.14 -25.13 4.23
N ALA A 51 4.17 -25.81 4.71
CA ALA A 51 4.71 -27.03 4.13
C ALA A 51 3.88 -28.28 4.45
N SER A 52 3.03 -28.25 5.47
CA SER A 52 2.32 -29.45 5.95
C SER A 52 1.25 -29.96 4.98
N ASN A 53 0.64 -29.07 4.23
CA ASN A 53 -0.51 -29.38 3.35
C ASN A 53 -0.60 -28.36 2.22
N PRO A 54 -0.83 -28.79 0.95
CA PRO A 54 -1.10 -27.84 -0.16
C PRO A 54 -2.23 -26.85 0.14
N LEU A 55 -3.25 -27.24 0.90
CA LEU A 55 -4.32 -26.33 1.30
C LEU A 55 -3.82 -25.21 2.24
N ALA A 56 -2.85 -25.50 3.13
CA ALA A 56 -2.25 -24.51 3.99
C ALA A 56 -1.44 -23.47 3.18
N PHE A 57 -0.69 -23.91 2.19
CA PHE A 57 0.03 -23.03 1.27
C PHE A 57 -0.93 -22.13 0.50
N TRP A 58 -1.99 -22.67 -0.11
CA TRP A 58 -2.97 -21.87 -0.85
C TRP A 58 -3.77 -20.93 0.07
N SER A 59 -4.09 -21.35 1.28
CA SER A 59 -4.69 -20.49 2.30
C SER A 59 -3.80 -19.27 2.55
N PHE A 60 -2.51 -19.49 2.80
CA PHE A 60 -1.53 -18.42 2.96
C PHE A 60 -1.51 -17.48 1.74
N VAL A 61 -1.38 -18.03 0.52
CA VAL A 61 -1.30 -17.21 -0.71
C VAL A 61 -2.55 -16.36 -0.90
N LEU A 62 -3.74 -16.90 -0.67
CA LEU A 62 -5.01 -16.17 -0.82
C LEU A 62 -5.12 -15.02 0.19
N ILE A 63 -4.80 -15.28 1.46
CA ILE A 63 -4.82 -14.23 2.49
C ILE A 63 -3.73 -13.20 2.20
N PHE A 64 -2.52 -13.62 1.82
CA PHE A 64 -1.41 -12.76 1.45
C PHE A 64 -1.76 -11.79 0.32
N LEU A 65 -2.40 -12.28 -0.75
CA LEU A 65 -2.85 -11.45 -1.86
C LEU A 65 -3.93 -10.47 -1.44
N GLY A 66 -4.92 -10.92 -0.65
CA GLY A 66 -5.99 -10.08 -0.13
C GLY A 66 -5.48 -8.96 0.80
N ALA A 67 -4.64 -9.29 1.75
CA ALA A 67 -4.00 -8.33 2.66
C ALA A 67 -3.04 -7.38 1.92
N GLY A 68 -2.24 -7.92 1.00
CA GLY A 68 -1.35 -7.15 0.16
C GLY A 68 -2.08 -6.14 -0.73
N ALA A 69 -3.26 -6.49 -1.23
CA ALA A 69 -4.12 -5.58 -1.98
C ALA A 69 -4.57 -4.37 -1.14
N LYS A 70 -4.86 -4.55 0.15
CA LYS A 70 -5.14 -3.46 1.10
C LYS A 70 -3.94 -2.54 1.26
N ALA A 71 -2.73 -3.08 1.29
CA ALA A 71 -1.51 -2.28 1.32
C ALA A 71 -1.19 -1.59 -0.02
N GLY A 72 -1.84 -1.99 -1.11
CA GLY A 72 -1.57 -1.51 -2.46
C GLY A 72 -0.43 -2.25 -3.16
N MET A 73 -0.25 -3.53 -2.88
CA MET A 73 0.75 -4.40 -3.49
C MET A 73 0.35 -4.78 -4.93
N PHE A 74 1.34 -5.07 -5.77
CA PHE A 74 1.12 -5.70 -7.08
C PHE A 74 0.38 -7.05 -6.91
N PRO A 75 -0.60 -7.37 -7.78
CA PRO A 75 -1.08 -6.62 -8.95
C PRO A 75 -2.22 -5.62 -8.66
N PHE A 76 -2.67 -5.49 -7.45
CA PHE A 76 -3.88 -4.75 -7.05
C PHE A 76 -3.67 -3.23 -6.87
N HIS A 77 -2.47 -2.70 -7.09
CA HIS A 77 -2.08 -1.30 -6.85
C HIS A 77 -2.67 -0.29 -7.85
N THR A 78 -3.17 -0.75 -9.01
CA THR A 78 -3.42 0.12 -10.19
C THR A 78 -4.49 1.19 -10.00
N TRP A 79 -5.36 1.06 -9.00
CA TRP A 79 -6.38 2.06 -8.69
C TRP A 79 -5.81 3.27 -7.90
N ILE A 80 -4.70 3.09 -7.17
CA ILE A 80 -4.14 4.09 -6.26
C ILE A 80 -3.66 5.34 -7.00
N PRO A 81 -2.84 5.25 -8.09
CA PRO A 81 -2.44 6.43 -8.86
C PRO A 81 -3.62 7.14 -9.55
N ASP A 82 -4.65 6.40 -9.94
CA ASP A 82 -5.86 6.98 -10.53
C ASP A 82 -6.69 7.71 -9.46
N ALA A 83 -6.83 7.11 -8.27
CA ALA A 83 -7.51 7.72 -7.13
C ALA A 83 -6.83 9.02 -6.67
N ALA A 84 -5.50 9.09 -6.71
CA ALA A 84 -4.76 10.29 -6.35
C ALA A 84 -5.16 11.51 -7.21
N ARG A 85 -5.58 11.30 -8.46
CA ARG A 85 -5.98 12.37 -9.37
C ARG A 85 -7.40 12.89 -9.16
N VAL A 86 -8.28 12.05 -8.62
CA VAL A 86 -9.71 12.39 -8.47
C VAL A 86 -10.12 12.69 -7.03
N MET A 87 -9.39 12.18 -6.06
CA MET A 87 -9.67 12.44 -4.65
C MET A 87 -9.13 13.80 -4.20
N PRO A 88 -9.80 14.48 -3.25
CA PRO A 88 -9.17 15.60 -2.53
C PRO A 88 -7.86 15.16 -1.87
N ALA A 89 -6.83 16.02 -1.88
CA ALA A 89 -5.51 15.71 -1.32
C ALA A 89 -5.57 15.25 0.15
N SER A 90 -6.44 15.89 0.96
CA SER A 90 -6.67 15.50 2.35
C SER A 90 -7.30 14.12 2.51
N GLY A 91 -8.28 13.78 1.67
CA GLY A 91 -8.89 12.46 1.66
C GLY A 91 -7.93 11.36 1.23
N PHE A 92 -7.09 11.63 0.22
CA PHE A 92 -6.06 10.70 -0.22
C PHE A 92 -4.95 10.52 0.84
N ALA A 93 -4.53 11.61 1.50
CA ALA A 93 -3.57 11.57 2.59
C ALA A 93 -4.04 10.68 3.76
N ALA A 94 -5.31 10.80 4.15
CA ALA A 94 -5.88 10.08 5.28
C ALA A 94 -6.11 8.59 4.99
N MET A 95 -6.57 8.22 3.80
CA MET A 95 -6.98 6.85 3.48
C MET A 95 -5.92 6.09 2.67
N PRO A 96 -5.78 6.27 1.33
CA PRO A 96 -4.88 5.43 0.53
C PRO A 96 -3.39 5.61 0.85
N ALA A 97 -2.97 6.83 1.27
CA ALA A 97 -1.56 7.09 1.57
C ALA A 97 -1.14 6.60 2.95
N SER A 98 -2.04 6.47 3.92
CA SER A 98 -1.71 6.09 5.30
C SER A 98 -2.51 4.91 5.82
N LEU A 99 -3.79 5.07 6.15
CA LEU A 99 -4.59 4.11 6.91
C LEU A 99 -4.67 2.74 6.23
N GLU A 100 -4.97 2.67 4.94
CA GLU A 100 -5.06 1.41 4.21
C GLU A 100 -3.73 0.65 4.20
N LYS A 101 -2.62 1.38 4.06
CA LYS A 101 -1.28 0.77 4.09
C LYS A 101 -0.93 0.21 5.46
N VAL A 102 -1.22 0.98 6.52
CA VAL A 102 -1.01 0.52 7.89
C VAL A 102 -1.81 -0.76 8.15
N LEU A 103 -3.10 -0.77 7.80
CA LEU A 103 -3.95 -1.95 7.99
C LEU A 103 -3.46 -3.15 7.18
N GLY A 104 -3.12 -2.95 5.91
CA GLY A 104 -2.63 -4.02 5.03
C GLY A 104 -1.30 -4.61 5.50
N ILE A 105 -0.31 -3.77 5.82
CA ILE A 105 1.01 -4.22 6.29
C ILE A 105 0.92 -4.84 7.68
N TYR A 106 0.12 -4.27 8.58
CA TYR A 106 -0.07 -4.88 9.90
C TYR A 106 -0.72 -6.25 9.80
N PHE A 107 -1.71 -6.43 8.91
CA PHE A 107 -2.31 -7.74 8.71
C PHE A 107 -1.34 -8.73 8.07
N LEU A 108 -0.49 -8.30 7.14
CA LEU A 108 0.61 -9.13 6.62
C LEU A 108 1.60 -9.54 7.71
N PHE A 109 1.87 -8.66 8.67
CA PHE A 109 2.69 -9.01 9.84
C PHE A 109 2.02 -10.09 10.70
N VAL A 110 0.72 -9.97 11.00
CA VAL A 110 -0.04 -10.99 11.74
C VAL A 110 -0.02 -12.32 10.97
N LEU A 111 -0.25 -12.27 9.66
CA LEU A 111 -0.24 -13.43 8.77
C LEU A 111 1.09 -14.20 8.86
N THR A 112 2.20 -13.48 8.78
CA THR A 112 3.55 -14.06 8.65
C THR A 112 4.20 -14.40 9.99
N ASN A 113 3.73 -13.84 11.09
CA ASN A 113 4.35 -14.00 12.40
C ASN A 113 3.47 -14.79 13.40
N GLN A 114 2.17 -14.85 13.16
CA GLN A 114 1.23 -15.48 14.11
C GLN A 114 0.40 -16.59 13.47
N MET A 115 -0.11 -16.39 12.26
CA MET A 115 -1.02 -17.35 11.63
C MET A 115 -0.28 -18.53 11.01
N PHE A 116 0.84 -18.26 10.32
CA PHE A 116 1.57 -19.29 9.57
C PHE A 116 3.04 -19.39 9.96
N VAL A 117 3.55 -20.62 9.95
CA VAL A 117 4.98 -20.92 9.91
C VAL A 117 5.38 -21.10 8.44
N LEU A 118 6.12 -20.13 7.91
CA LEU A 118 6.41 -20.05 6.48
C LEU A 118 7.59 -20.94 6.07
N ASP A 119 7.36 -21.76 5.06
CA ASP A 119 8.41 -22.50 4.34
C ASP A 119 9.13 -21.63 3.30
N ALA A 120 10.10 -22.21 2.62
CA ALA A 120 10.88 -21.50 1.60
C ALA A 120 10.02 -21.07 0.40
N ALA A 121 9.00 -21.85 0.03
CA ALA A 121 8.13 -21.53 -1.08
C ALA A 121 7.23 -20.32 -0.77
N ALA A 122 6.61 -20.28 0.40
CA ALA A 122 5.80 -19.17 0.85
C ALA A 122 6.61 -17.86 0.94
N ARG A 123 7.82 -17.92 1.51
CA ARG A 123 8.76 -16.78 1.52
C ARG A 123 9.17 -16.35 0.12
N GLY A 124 9.42 -17.31 -0.78
CA GLY A 124 9.70 -17.03 -2.20
C GLY A 124 8.58 -16.25 -2.88
N VAL A 125 7.31 -16.63 -2.65
CA VAL A 125 6.14 -15.90 -3.13
C VAL A 125 6.15 -14.45 -2.61
N MET A 126 6.40 -14.24 -1.32
CA MET A 126 6.48 -12.89 -0.76
C MET A 126 7.58 -12.06 -1.40
N PHE A 127 8.77 -12.61 -1.60
CA PHE A 127 9.87 -11.92 -2.28
C PHE A 127 9.52 -11.52 -3.71
N VAL A 128 8.96 -12.43 -4.49
CA VAL A 128 8.56 -12.16 -5.89
C VAL A 128 7.56 -11.02 -5.95
N PHE A 129 6.51 -11.07 -5.16
CA PHE A 129 5.49 -10.02 -5.13
C PHE A 129 6.03 -8.70 -4.53
N GLY A 130 6.89 -8.77 -3.53
CA GLY A 130 7.55 -7.61 -2.94
C GLY A 130 8.43 -6.89 -3.97
N ILE A 131 9.33 -7.60 -4.64
CA ILE A 131 10.21 -7.05 -5.67
C ILE A 131 9.39 -6.52 -6.84
N ALA A 132 8.39 -7.27 -7.33
CA ALA A 132 7.49 -6.81 -8.38
C ALA A 132 6.80 -5.49 -8.00
N THR A 133 6.34 -5.36 -6.75
CA THR A 133 5.69 -4.14 -6.24
C THR A 133 6.64 -2.94 -6.29
N VAL A 134 7.91 -3.12 -5.92
CA VAL A 134 8.91 -2.04 -6.00
C VAL A 134 9.06 -1.54 -7.43
N PHE A 135 9.33 -2.44 -8.37
CA PHE A 135 9.63 -2.04 -9.75
C PHE A 135 8.42 -1.52 -10.52
N VAL A 136 7.28 -2.16 -10.38
CA VAL A 136 6.03 -1.74 -11.06
C VAL A 136 5.59 -0.34 -10.61
N ALA A 137 5.95 0.07 -9.41
CA ALA A 137 5.65 1.41 -8.91
C ALA A 137 6.72 2.44 -9.29
N ILE A 138 8.01 2.12 -9.16
CA ILE A 138 9.08 3.10 -9.32
C ILE A 138 9.34 3.44 -10.80
N ILE A 139 9.26 2.45 -11.70
CA ILE A 139 9.55 2.68 -13.12
C ILE A 139 8.60 3.74 -13.73
N PRO A 140 7.27 3.63 -13.61
CA PRO A 140 6.39 4.67 -14.14
C PRO A 140 6.49 5.99 -13.36
N ALA A 141 6.88 5.98 -12.06
CA ALA A 141 7.08 7.19 -11.29
C ALA A 141 8.18 8.08 -11.87
N LEU A 142 9.24 7.51 -12.45
CA LEU A 142 10.36 8.23 -13.05
C LEU A 142 9.96 9.01 -14.33
N ALA A 143 8.94 8.55 -15.04
CA ALA A 143 8.47 9.18 -16.27
C ALA A 143 7.26 10.13 -16.05
N GLU A 144 6.69 10.15 -14.84
CA GLU A 144 5.47 10.89 -14.55
C GLU A 144 5.76 12.38 -14.29
N LYS A 145 4.89 13.25 -14.80
CA LYS A 145 5.00 14.71 -14.65
C LYS A 145 3.95 15.32 -13.71
N ASP A 146 3.01 14.51 -13.25
CA ASP A 146 1.98 14.90 -12.29
C ASP A 146 2.44 14.50 -10.88
N LEU A 147 2.70 15.49 -10.01
CA LEU A 147 3.22 15.24 -8.67
C LEU A 147 2.27 14.39 -7.81
N ARG A 148 0.95 14.49 -8.01
CA ARG A 148 -0.01 13.60 -7.34
C ARG A 148 0.26 12.14 -7.66
N LYS A 149 0.45 11.86 -8.95
CA LYS A 149 0.67 10.49 -9.42
C LYS A 149 2.06 9.99 -9.03
N VAL A 150 3.09 10.86 -9.08
CA VAL A 150 4.43 10.54 -8.57
C VAL A 150 4.35 10.13 -7.10
N LEU A 151 3.70 10.93 -6.25
CA LEU A 151 3.57 10.63 -4.83
C LEU A 151 2.77 9.34 -4.57
N ALA A 152 1.74 9.07 -5.36
CA ALA A 152 0.96 7.84 -5.25
C ALA A 152 1.76 6.60 -5.65
N LEU A 153 2.51 6.66 -6.76
CA LEU A 153 3.39 5.58 -7.21
C LEU A 153 4.51 5.34 -6.19
N THR A 154 5.18 6.40 -5.75
CA THR A 154 6.21 6.30 -4.70
C THR A 154 5.64 5.96 -3.31
N ALA A 155 4.33 5.90 -3.13
CA ALA A 155 3.70 5.34 -1.94
C ALA A 155 3.45 3.82 -2.05
N ILE A 156 3.50 3.24 -3.25
CA ILE A 156 3.34 1.80 -3.48
C ILE A 156 4.68 1.07 -3.30
N SER A 157 5.77 1.61 -3.85
CA SER A 157 7.10 0.97 -3.78
C SER A 157 7.56 0.58 -2.36
N PRO A 158 7.40 1.40 -1.30
CA PRO A 158 7.73 1.03 0.08
C PRO A 158 7.01 -0.21 0.60
N VAL A 159 5.79 -0.48 0.13
CA VAL A 159 5.07 -1.71 0.49
C VAL A 159 5.86 -2.95 0.07
N GLY A 160 6.47 -2.92 -1.12
CA GLY A 160 7.33 -4.00 -1.58
C GLY A 160 8.54 -4.25 -0.68
N PHE A 161 9.21 -3.19 -0.20
CA PHE A 161 10.32 -3.32 0.75
C PHE A 161 9.87 -3.89 2.10
N MET A 162 8.73 -3.46 2.62
CA MET A 162 8.16 -4.00 3.86
C MET A 162 7.85 -5.50 3.73
N VAL A 163 7.25 -5.92 2.60
CA VAL A 163 6.94 -7.32 2.29
C VAL A 163 8.23 -8.15 2.19
N CYS A 164 9.26 -7.65 1.50
CA CYS A 164 10.56 -8.33 1.44
C CYS A 164 11.21 -8.44 2.83
N GLY A 165 11.12 -7.40 3.66
CA GLY A 165 11.61 -7.43 5.04
C GLY A 165 10.96 -8.53 5.89
N MET A 166 9.64 -8.67 5.79
CA MET A 166 8.90 -9.74 6.47
C MET A 166 9.23 -11.13 5.91
N ALA A 167 9.49 -11.26 4.61
CA ALA A 167 9.84 -12.53 3.97
C ALA A 167 11.18 -13.13 4.47
N VAL A 168 12.10 -12.28 4.96
CA VAL A 168 13.36 -12.76 5.58
C VAL A 168 13.10 -13.55 6.87
N SER A 169 11.94 -13.34 7.51
CA SER A 169 11.54 -14.02 8.77
C SER A 169 12.53 -13.83 9.92
N ALA A 170 13.27 -12.72 9.91
CA ALA A 170 14.17 -12.32 10.98
C ALA A 170 13.55 -11.19 11.82
N ALA A 171 13.84 -11.15 13.11
CA ALA A 171 13.33 -10.11 14.01
C ALA A 171 13.62 -8.69 13.50
N ALA A 172 14.82 -8.46 12.94
CA ALA A 172 15.19 -7.19 12.34
C ALA A 172 14.34 -6.85 11.10
N GLY A 173 13.97 -7.84 10.27
CA GLY A 173 13.11 -7.67 9.10
C GLY A 173 11.69 -7.26 9.49
N PHE A 174 11.11 -7.91 10.49
CA PHE A 174 9.81 -7.57 11.05
C PHE A 174 9.80 -6.18 11.68
N ALA A 175 10.79 -5.89 12.56
CA ALA A 175 10.92 -4.58 13.19
C ALA A 175 11.09 -3.47 12.16
N GLY A 176 11.94 -3.67 11.16
CA GLY A 176 12.16 -2.75 10.06
C GLY A 176 10.89 -2.49 9.24
N ALA A 177 10.14 -3.54 8.90
CA ALA A 177 8.88 -3.41 8.16
C ALA A 177 7.82 -2.60 8.94
N LEU A 178 7.65 -2.88 10.24
CA LEU A 178 6.70 -2.15 11.09
C LEU A 178 7.11 -0.70 11.32
N LEU A 179 8.41 -0.44 11.58
CA LEU A 179 8.91 0.92 11.73
C LEU A 179 8.73 1.72 10.44
N TYR A 180 9.07 1.10 9.30
CA TYR A 180 8.89 1.74 7.99
C TYR A 180 7.41 1.98 7.69
N MET A 181 6.50 1.09 8.06
CA MET A 181 5.06 1.30 7.94
C MET A 181 4.61 2.58 8.66
N LEU A 182 5.02 2.79 9.92
CA LEU A 182 4.63 3.94 10.72
C LEU A 182 5.22 5.25 10.15
N THR A 183 6.52 5.25 9.86
CA THR A 183 7.19 6.42 9.28
C THR A 183 6.60 6.75 7.91
N HIS A 184 6.37 5.72 7.07
CA HIS A 184 5.77 5.87 5.75
C HIS A 184 4.37 6.54 5.82
N ALA A 185 3.49 6.06 6.69
CA ALA A 185 2.15 6.63 6.85
C ALA A 185 2.23 8.12 7.24
N THR A 186 3.19 8.48 8.09
CA THR A 186 3.36 9.85 8.57
C THR A 186 3.89 10.78 7.48
N TYR A 187 5.02 10.44 6.85
CA TYR A 187 5.62 11.34 5.86
C TYR A 187 4.80 11.43 4.57
N LYS A 188 4.15 10.35 4.13
CA LYS A 188 3.29 10.41 2.93
C LYS A 188 2.05 11.27 3.15
N SER A 189 1.42 11.18 4.32
CA SER A 189 0.32 12.09 4.66
C SER A 189 0.76 13.54 4.63
N ALA A 190 1.91 13.86 5.22
CA ALA A 190 2.46 15.22 5.21
C ALA A 190 2.77 15.72 3.80
N MET A 191 3.33 14.87 2.93
CA MET A 191 3.58 15.20 1.52
C MET A 191 2.29 15.50 0.74
N PHE A 192 1.25 14.67 0.88
CA PHE A 192 -0.02 14.89 0.20
C PHE A 192 -0.76 16.12 0.72
N LEU A 193 -0.72 16.40 2.02
CA LEU A 193 -1.30 17.62 2.58
C LEU A 193 -0.57 18.87 2.08
N SER A 194 0.76 18.85 2.03
CA SER A 194 1.57 19.94 1.48
C SER A 194 1.29 20.13 -0.02
N LEU A 195 1.17 19.04 -0.78
CA LEU A 195 0.79 19.10 -2.18
C LEU A 195 -0.59 19.73 -2.38
N GLY A 196 -1.58 19.40 -1.54
CA GLY A 196 -2.90 20.02 -1.59
C GLY A 196 -2.86 21.54 -1.41
N ASN A 197 -1.94 22.05 -0.60
CA ASN A 197 -1.69 23.48 -0.46
C ASN A 197 -1.05 24.07 -1.74
N PHE A 198 -0.05 23.37 -2.32
CA PHE A 198 0.59 23.81 -3.56
C PHE A 198 -0.39 23.91 -4.71
N GLU A 199 -1.28 22.92 -4.86
CA GLU A 199 -2.30 22.91 -5.92
C GLU A 199 -3.29 24.05 -5.82
N ARG A 200 -3.72 24.42 -4.62
CA ARG A 200 -4.60 25.59 -4.40
C ARG A 200 -3.93 26.88 -4.86
N GLN A 201 -2.62 27.02 -4.67
CA GLN A 201 -1.87 28.21 -5.04
C GLN A 201 -1.46 28.23 -6.51
N ALA A 202 -1.12 27.08 -7.09
CA ALA A 202 -0.62 26.96 -8.45
C ALA A 202 -1.71 26.68 -9.50
N GLY A 203 -2.89 26.25 -9.06
CA GLY A 203 -3.99 25.87 -9.95
C GLY A 203 -3.84 24.49 -10.59
N GLY A 204 -2.87 23.66 -10.13
CA GLY A 204 -2.67 22.33 -10.67
C GLY A 204 -1.54 21.55 -9.95
N SER A 205 -1.36 20.28 -10.35
CA SER A 205 -0.42 19.34 -9.74
C SER A 205 0.80 19.00 -10.63
N ARG A 206 0.87 19.57 -11.84
CA ARG A 206 1.99 19.29 -12.74
C ARG A 206 3.27 19.98 -12.25
N LEU A 207 4.42 19.30 -12.41
CA LEU A 207 5.73 19.79 -11.95
C LEU A 207 6.09 21.15 -12.56
N ASP A 208 5.75 21.40 -13.82
CA ASP A 208 5.95 22.67 -14.51
C ASP A 208 5.15 23.83 -13.89
N GLN A 209 3.94 23.57 -13.40
CA GLN A 209 3.08 24.54 -12.71
C GLN A 209 3.57 24.86 -11.29
N LEU A 210 4.30 23.95 -10.67
CA LEU A 210 4.80 24.07 -9.29
C LEU A 210 6.16 24.79 -9.19
N LEU A 211 6.73 25.20 -10.30
CA LEU A 211 8.04 25.91 -10.30
C LEU A 211 7.97 27.18 -9.44
N GLY A 212 8.92 27.31 -8.53
CA GLY A 212 9.03 28.45 -7.64
C GLY A 212 8.02 28.48 -6.48
N ILE A 213 7.21 27.44 -6.29
CA ILE A 213 6.18 27.37 -5.23
C ILE A 213 6.77 27.51 -3.83
N ALA A 214 8.02 27.03 -3.62
CA ALA A 214 8.72 27.13 -2.34
C ALA A 214 8.91 28.56 -1.86
N ARG A 215 9.09 29.52 -2.78
CA ARG A 215 9.20 30.95 -2.44
C ARG A 215 7.84 31.56 -2.04
N ARG A 216 6.75 31.05 -2.60
CA ARG A 216 5.39 31.54 -2.32
C ARG A 216 4.79 30.90 -1.06
N MET A 217 5.20 29.66 -0.75
CA MET A 217 4.66 28.85 0.36
C MET A 217 5.79 28.19 1.16
N PRO A 218 6.64 28.96 1.88
CA PRO A 218 7.84 28.42 2.53
C PRO A 218 7.53 27.37 3.61
N LEU A 219 6.46 27.53 4.39
CA LEU A 219 6.08 26.58 5.43
C LEU A 219 5.62 25.23 4.85
N SER A 220 4.78 25.24 3.81
CA SER A 220 4.35 23.99 3.16
C SER A 220 5.52 23.33 2.42
N ALA A 221 6.44 24.14 1.84
CA ALA A 221 7.61 23.62 1.16
C ALA A 221 8.63 23.00 2.14
N SER A 222 8.86 23.62 3.30
CA SER A 222 9.71 23.02 4.33
C SER A 222 9.10 21.74 4.90
N GLY A 223 7.79 21.71 5.15
CA GLY A 223 7.08 20.48 5.57
C GLY A 223 7.18 19.37 4.54
N PHE A 224 7.02 19.70 3.25
CA PHE A 224 7.18 18.72 2.16
C PHE A 224 8.63 18.20 2.09
N LEU A 225 9.62 19.09 2.20
CA LEU A 225 11.03 18.71 2.17
C LEU A 225 11.41 17.81 3.35
N LEU A 226 10.98 18.16 4.56
CA LEU A 226 11.22 17.34 5.75
C LEU A 226 10.59 15.96 5.60
N ALA A 227 9.34 15.90 5.10
CA ALA A 227 8.66 14.64 4.84
C ALA A 227 9.31 13.82 3.71
N PHE A 228 9.97 14.48 2.75
CA PHE A 228 10.71 13.83 1.67
C PHE A 228 12.04 13.21 2.14
N LEU A 229 12.68 13.83 3.13
CA LEU A 229 13.96 13.38 3.70
C LEU A 229 13.81 12.33 4.80
N ALA A 230 12.59 12.12 5.33
CA ALA A 230 12.26 11.12 6.35
C ALA A 230 12.09 9.71 5.77
#